data_3079e2c2dafa92a4f00bf503f9d67b1e
#
_entry.id   3079e2c2dafa92a4f00bf503f9d67b1e
#
_cell.length_a   1.000
_cell.length_b   1.000
_cell.length_c   1.000
_cell.angle_alpha   90.00
_cell.angle_beta   90.00
_cell.angle_gamma   90.00
#
_symmetry.space_group_name_H-M   'P 1'
#
loop_
_entity.id
_entity.type
_entity.pdbx_description
1 polymer ?
#
loop_
_entity_poly.entity_id
_entity_poly.type
_entity_poly.pdbx_seq_one_letter_code
_entity_poly.pdbx_strand_id
1 'polypeptide(L)'
;MIILVIDPAGLTVDWCLRCIAAGHHVKLWTKGPKAKNIGVGLIDRVDNWKKYVDVADLIFSADNLSEMAELDEYIKKGYPVFGPGKRAAKLELDRMYGQDVIKQFGGPVITSHEFSNYESAITFVKQNPKRYVSKPCGEEEDKSLSYVAKDEADMIGFLTKRKQKGKAASKFILQEFKPGVEIACTGIFGPAGWMDYWFEGFEHKKQMNDDLGVNTGEMGTVIRCTKSSKIADVLMKPLADTLHEIGYVGMLDVNCIVDEKDGTPWPMEWTARPGYPMWNIMQPLIKGDPAEWMVDCIKGKNTLECIEETSVGVVMACSDFPFNKKDPEDYLDFPILTDDVSEEEMNNVHPCEIKLSQTVKMIDGKLVEDHPEWGTAGTYILVCTGTGKTITEAKDKAYKLLKKVKLGNDPQWRTDIGNRCESALKKLQKFGFCKGWKF
;
A
#
# COMPACT_ATOMS: atom_id res chain seq x y z
N MET A 1 3.09 25.27 5.74
CA MET A 1 1.93 24.72 6.45
C MET A 1 2.36 23.88 7.65
N ILE A 2 1.49 23.75 8.64
CA ILE A 2 1.64 22.75 9.71
C ILE A 2 0.88 21.49 9.28
N ILE A 3 1.58 20.38 9.15
CA ILE A 3 1.01 19.10 8.70
C ILE A 3 1.06 18.11 9.86
N LEU A 4 -0.10 17.61 10.25
CA LEU A 4 -0.22 16.53 11.24
C LEU A 4 -0.40 15.20 10.52
N VAL A 5 0.52 14.27 10.72
CA VAL A 5 0.46 12.94 10.13
C VAL A 5 0.11 11.93 11.23
N ILE A 6 -1.02 11.25 11.05
CA ILE A 6 -1.48 10.17 11.93
C ILE A 6 -1.18 8.85 11.21
N ASP A 7 -0.04 8.28 11.56
CA ASP A 7 0.53 7.08 10.93
C ASP A 7 1.00 6.09 12.01
N PRO A 8 0.12 5.26 12.53
CA PRO A 8 0.47 4.31 13.59
C PRO A 8 1.66 3.42 13.25
N ALA A 9 1.83 3.04 12.00
CA ALA A 9 2.86 2.11 11.54
C ALA A 9 4.17 2.79 11.11
N GLY A 10 4.15 4.11 10.87
CA GLY A 10 5.34 4.86 10.42
C GLY A 10 5.69 4.65 8.95
N LEU A 11 4.70 4.46 8.08
CA LEU A 11 4.89 4.15 6.66
C LEU A 11 5.09 5.38 5.77
N THR A 12 4.86 6.60 6.31
CA THR A 12 4.86 7.86 5.56
C THR A 12 6.17 8.64 5.62
N VAL A 13 7.25 8.06 6.11
CA VAL A 13 8.54 8.76 6.33
C VAL A 13 9.02 9.51 5.08
N ASP A 14 9.04 8.87 3.91
CA ASP A 14 9.43 9.50 2.64
C ASP A 14 8.60 10.75 2.36
N TRP A 15 7.28 10.66 2.43
CA TRP A 15 6.39 11.80 2.17
C TRP A 15 6.57 12.92 3.20
N CYS A 16 6.75 12.58 4.47
CA CYS A 16 7.05 13.56 5.52
C CYS A 16 8.35 14.34 5.22
N LEU A 17 9.40 13.65 4.81
CA LEU A 17 10.67 14.26 4.45
C LEU A 17 10.54 15.16 3.21
N ARG A 18 9.74 14.77 2.22
CA ARG A 18 9.42 15.62 1.05
C ARG A 18 8.67 16.88 1.47
N CYS A 19 7.72 16.78 2.38
CA CYS A 19 7.02 17.94 2.92
C CYS A 19 7.96 18.88 3.69
N ILE A 20 8.89 18.33 4.48
CA ILE A 20 9.91 19.13 5.18
C ILE A 20 10.81 19.83 4.17
N ALA A 21 11.27 19.14 3.14
CA ALA A 21 12.09 19.73 2.07
C ALA A 21 11.35 20.83 1.29
N ALA A 22 10.02 20.73 1.18
CA ALA A 22 9.16 21.76 0.60
C ALA A 22 8.89 22.94 1.56
N GLY A 23 9.45 22.93 2.77
CA GLY A 23 9.32 24.02 3.77
C GLY A 23 8.09 23.90 4.68
N HIS A 24 7.49 22.74 4.79
CA HIS A 24 6.39 22.49 5.72
C HIS A 24 6.88 22.04 7.09
N HIS A 25 6.09 22.29 8.14
CA HIS A 25 6.31 21.79 9.49
C HIS A 25 5.50 20.52 9.71
N VAL A 26 6.17 19.36 9.68
CA VAL A 26 5.51 18.06 9.83
C VAL A 26 5.58 17.57 11.27
N LYS A 27 4.43 17.19 11.82
CA LYS A 27 4.27 16.51 13.12
C LYS A 27 3.83 15.08 12.85
N LEU A 28 4.72 14.11 13.12
CA LEU A 28 4.46 12.69 12.90
C LEU A 28 4.07 12.00 14.21
N TRP A 29 2.88 11.43 14.25
CA TRP A 29 2.48 10.54 15.33
C TRP A 29 2.50 9.08 14.85
N THR A 30 3.15 8.23 15.65
CA THR A 30 3.23 6.77 15.43
C THR A 30 2.85 6.02 16.70
N LYS A 31 2.50 4.73 16.59
CA LYS A 31 2.03 3.92 17.70
C LYS A 31 2.71 2.54 17.71
N GLY A 32 2.98 2.09 18.92
CA GLY A 32 3.49 0.75 19.17
C GLY A 32 5.01 0.60 19.06
N PRO A 33 5.52 -0.56 19.50
CA PRO A 33 6.96 -0.77 19.66
C PRO A 33 7.71 -0.83 18.32
N LYS A 34 7.07 -1.32 17.26
CA LYS A 34 7.70 -1.44 15.93
C LYS A 34 7.99 -0.08 15.30
N ALA A 35 7.11 0.90 15.51
CA ALA A 35 7.28 2.25 14.97
C ALA A 35 8.06 3.20 15.90
N LYS A 36 8.53 2.71 17.06
CA LYS A 36 9.18 3.53 18.11
C LYS A 36 10.38 4.32 17.58
N ASN A 37 11.19 3.72 16.73
CA ASN A 37 12.42 4.32 16.22
C ASN A 37 12.26 4.98 14.83
N ILE A 38 11.17 4.74 14.12
CA ILE A 38 10.97 5.22 12.75
C ILE A 38 10.87 6.76 12.76
N GLY A 39 11.65 7.42 11.90
CA GLY A 39 11.68 8.87 11.73
C GLY A 39 12.35 9.66 12.88
N VAL A 40 12.90 8.97 13.89
CA VAL A 40 13.59 9.64 15.01
C VAL A 40 14.80 10.42 14.49
N GLY A 41 14.92 11.70 14.93
CA GLY A 41 15.97 12.63 14.49
C GLY A 41 15.78 13.21 13.09
N LEU A 42 14.85 12.70 12.29
CA LEU A 42 14.55 13.17 10.92
C LEU A 42 13.26 13.99 10.85
N ILE A 43 12.26 13.63 11.64
CA ILE A 43 10.92 14.23 11.63
C ILE A 43 10.55 14.60 13.06
N ASP A 44 9.84 15.72 13.25
CA ASP A 44 9.31 16.12 14.55
C ASP A 44 8.21 15.16 14.98
N ARG A 45 8.53 14.23 15.88
CA ARG A 45 7.64 13.21 16.40
C ARG A 45 6.86 13.69 17.60
N VAL A 46 5.58 13.37 17.64
CA VAL A 46 4.68 13.80 18.73
C VAL A 46 4.07 12.60 19.44
N ASP A 47 3.95 12.69 20.77
CA ASP A 47 3.37 11.63 21.60
C ASP A 47 1.84 11.63 21.59
N ASN A 48 1.23 12.78 21.32
CA ASN A 48 -0.22 12.96 21.32
C ASN A 48 -0.64 13.87 20.17
N TRP A 49 -1.15 13.28 19.10
CA TRP A 49 -1.59 13.98 17.90
C TRP A 49 -2.75 14.98 18.16
N LYS A 50 -3.61 14.73 19.14
CA LYS A 50 -4.77 15.59 19.46
C LYS A 50 -4.40 17.02 19.84
N LYS A 51 -3.18 17.23 20.37
CA LYS A 51 -2.69 18.56 20.73
C LYS A 51 -2.41 19.44 19.50
N TYR A 52 -2.34 18.87 18.32
CA TYR A 52 -1.96 19.58 17.10
C TYR A 52 -3.11 19.73 16.10
N VAL A 53 -4.27 19.13 16.38
CA VAL A 53 -5.44 19.12 15.46
C VAL A 53 -5.90 20.54 15.17
N ASP A 54 -5.98 21.41 16.19
CA ASP A 54 -6.51 22.77 16.04
C ASP A 54 -5.59 23.73 15.30
N VAL A 55 -4.30 23.37 15.14
CA VAL A 55 -3.29 24.20 14.48
C VAL A 55 -2.84 23.63 13.13
N ALA A 56 -3.29 22.45 12.77
CA ALA A 56 -2.92 21.78 11.53
C ALA A 56 -3.65 22.37 10.33
N ASP A 57 -2.90 22.73 9.28
CA ASP A 57 -3.44 23.11 7.97
C ASP A 57 -3.86 21.86 7.16
N LEU A 58 -3.26 20.71 7.48
CA LEU A 58 -3.56 19.40 6.91
C LEU A 58 -3.39 18.33 7.98
N ILE A 59 -4.40 17.46 8.11
CA ILE A 59 -4.33 16.23 8.91
C ILE A 59 -4.33 15.06 7.94
N PHE A 60 -3.19 14.37 7.82
CA PHE A 60 -3.08 13.19 6.96
C PHE A 60 -3.29 11.92 7.77
N SER A 61 -4.42 11.25 7.53
CA SER A 61 -4.74 9.93 8.08
C SER A 61 -4.19 8.86 7.13
N ALA A 62 -3.04 8.29 7.48
CA ALA A 62 -2.26 7.42 6.59
C ALA A 62 -2.59 5.93 6.73
N ASP A 63 -3.44 5.56 7.69
CA ASP A 63 -3.83 4.18 7.95
C ASP A 63 -5.32 4.09 8.34
N ASN A 64 -5.86 2.89 8.47
CA ASN A 64 -7.26 2.61 8.80
C ASN A 64 -7.43 1.91 10.17
N LEU A 65 -6.48 2.09 11.09
CA LEU A 65 -6.44 1.45 12.40
C LEU A 65 -7.31 2.16 13.46
N SER A 66 -7.02 1.93 14.74
CA SER A 66 -7.87 2.24 15.90
C SER A 66 -8.26 3.71 16.09
N GLU A 67 -7.53 4.65 15.51
CA GLU A 67 -7.76 6.09 15.64
C GLU A 67 -8.94 6.60 14.79
N MET A 68 -9.44 5.79 13.85
CA MET A 68 -10.48 6.17 12.88
C MET A 68 -11.79 6.62 13.51
N ALA A 69 -12.18 6.04 14.66
CA ALA A 69 -13.40 6.44 15.35
C ALA A 69 -13.33 7.87 15.88
N GLU A 70 -12.15 8.28 16.36
CA GLU A 70 -11.91 9.64 16.85
C GLU A 70 -11.76 10.62 15.69
N LEU A 71 -11.07 10.24 14.62
CA LEU A 71 -10.93 11.06 13.41
C LEU A 71 -12.28 11.36 12.75
N ASP A 72 -13.24 10.43 12.78
CA ASP A 72 -14.60 10.66 12.29
C ASP A 72 -15.27 11.87 12.94
N GLU A 73 -15.00 12.13 14.23
CA GLU A 73 -15.53 13.28 14.94
C GLU A 73 -14.90 14.60 14.46
N TYR A 74 -13.63 14.60 14.12
CA TYR A 74 -12.95 15.78 13.55
C TYR A 74 -13.40 16.02 12.11
N ILE A 75 -13.56 14.98 11.28
CA ILE A 75 -14.10 15.08 9.92
C ILE A 75 -15.49 15.72 9.95
N LYS A 76 -16.40 15.25 10.83
CA LYS A 76 -17.74 15.81 10.98
C LYS A 76 -17.75 17.29 11.42
N LYS A 77 -16.74 17.73 12.16
CA LYS A 77 -16.56 19.12 12.57
C LYS A 77 -15.91 20.00 11.51
N GLY A 78 -15.54 19.44 10.36
CA GLY A 78 -14.95 20.18 9.24
C GLY A 78 -13.44 20.43 9.34
N TYR A 79 -12.72 19.66 10.16
CA TYR A 79 -11.25 19.72 10.19
C TYR A 79 -10.65 19.23 8.86
N PRO A 80 -9.47 19.73 8.47
CA PRO A 80 -8.88 19.45 7.16
C PRO A 80 -8.22 18.06 7.12
N VAL A 81 -9.02 17.00 7.19
CA VAL A 81 -8.55 15.61 7.18
C VAL A 81 -8.52 15.06 5.76
N PHE A 82 -7.37 14.57 5.33
CA PHE A 82 -7.18 13.75 4.15
C PHE A 82 -6.89 12.31 4.56
N GLY A 83 -7.74 11.39 4.18
CA GLY A 83 -7.65 9.98 4.52
C GLY A 83 -8.91 9.46 5.23
N PRO A 84 -8.92 8.19 5.62
CA PRO A 84 -10.13 7.55 6.12
C PRO A 84 -10.52 8.00 7.54
N GLY A 85 -11.81 8.16 7.74
CA GLY A 85 -12.46 8.01 9.02
C GLY A 85 -13.12 6.63 9.14
N LYS A 86 -13.79 6.34 10.27
CA LYS A 86 -14.40 5.03 10.55
C LYS A 86 -15.34 4.53 9.44
N ARG A 87 -16.13 5.44 8.84
CA ARG A 87 -17.12 5.07 7.80
C ARG A 87 -16.43 4.59 6.52
N ALA A 88 -15.37 5.28 6.08
CA ALA A 88 -14.60 4.89 4.89
C ALA A 88 -13.76 3.65 5.14
N ALA A 89 -13.12 3.55 6.32
CA ALA A 89 -12.35 2.37 6.71
C ALA A 89 -13.19 1.08 6.67
N LYS A 90 -14.52 1.17 6.87
CA LYS A 90 -15.43 0.03 6.76
C LYS A 90 -15.42 -0.63 5.39
N LEU A 91 -15.17 0.12 4.30
CA LEU A 91 -15.03 -0.46 2.95
C LEU A 91 -13.91 -1.52 2.90
N GLU A 92 -12.81 -1.29 3.60
CA GLU A 92 -11.66 -2.20 3.66
C GLU A 92 -11.83 -3.26 4.76
N LEU A 93 -12.24 -2.85 5.97
CA LEU A 93 -12.27 -3.72 7.15
C LEU A 93 -13.45 -4.70 7.17
N ASP A 94 -14.57 -4.34 6.51
CA ASP A 94 -15.75 -5.21 6.38
C ASP A 94 -15.90 -5.65 4.92
N ARG A 95 -15.31 -6.80 4.60
CA ARG A 95 -15.29 -7.35 3.22
C ARG A 95 -16.68 -7.57 2.64
N MET A 96 -17.66 -7.93 3.46
CA MET A 96 -19.04 -8.14 3.00
C MET A 96 -19.68 -6.81 2.64
N TYR A 97 -19.50 -5.80 3.50
CA TYR A 97 -19.95 -4.43 3.21
C TYR A 97 -19.31 -3.89 1.93
N GLY A 98 -17.99 -4.07 1.76
CA GLY A 98 -17.30 -3.66 0.52
C GLY A 98 -17.90 -4.31 -0.74
N GLN A 99 -18.28 -5.58 -0.69
CA GLN A 99 -18.94 -6.27 -1.79
C GLN A 99 -20.41 -5.83 -1.97
N ASP A 100 -21.14 -5.58 -0.89
CA ASP A 100 -22.51 -5.09 -0.95
C ASP A 100 -22.60 -3.70 -1.60
N VAL A 101 -21.64 -2.83 -1.33
CA VAL A 101 -21.56 -1.50 -1.98
C VAL A 101 -21.38 -1.67 -3.51
N ILE A 102 -20.53 -2.59 -3.96
CA ILE A 102 -20.36 -2.89 -5.40
C ILE A 102 -21.68 -3.38 -6.01
N LYS A 103 -22.35 -4.27 -5.30
CA LYS A 103 -23.64 -4.81 -5.72
C LYS A 103 -24.74 -3.75 -5.88
N GLN A 104 -24.72 -2.72 -5.02
CA GLN A 104 -25.72 -1.63 -5.06
C GLN A 104 -25.70 -0.84 -6.38
N PHE A 105 -24.53 -0.64 -6.98
CA PHE A 105 -24.45 0.00 -8.31
C PHE A 105 -24.44 -0.99 -9.48
N GLY A 106 -24.76 -2.28 -9.24
CA GLY A 106 -24.82 -3.30 -10.26
C GLY A 106 -23.44 -3.79 -10.77
N GLY A 107 -22.39 -3.52 -10.00
CA GLY A 107 -21.04 -3.98 -10.33
C GLY A 107 -20.86 -5.49 -10.12
N PRO A 108 -19.80 -6.09 -10.68
CA PRO A 108 -19.52 -7.51 -10.53
C PRO A 108 -19.11 -7.84 -9.09
N VAL A 109 -19.68 -8.88 -8.51
CA VAL A 109 -19.33 -9.37 -7.18
C VAL A 109 -18.91 -10.84 -7.22
N ILE A 110 -17.88 -11.19 -6.45
CA ILE A 110 -17.47 -12.58 -6.32
C ILE A 110 -18.32 -13.26 -5.27
N THR A 111 -18.97 -14.37 -5.62
CA THR A 111 -19.75 -15.17 -4.66
C THR A 111 -18.89 -15.55 -3.48
N SER A 112 -19.33 -15.16 -2.29
CA SER A 112 -18.65 -15.38 -1.03
C SER A 112 -19.63 -15.86 0.02
N HIS A 113 -19.17 -16.77 0.89
CA HIS A 113 -19.97 -17.34 1.97
C HIS A 113 -19.22 -17.19 3.29
N GLU A 114 -19.90 -16.62 4.29
CA GLU A 114 -19.32 -16.42 5.63
C GLU A 114 -19.50 -17.65 6.51
N PHE A 115 -18.47 -17.97 7.29
CA PHE A 115 -18.47 -19.08 8.25
C PHE A 115 -17.85 -18.63 9.57
N SER A 116 -18.39 -19.17 10.67
CA SER A 116 -17.86 -19.03 12.03
C SER A 116 -17.28 -20.33 12.58
N ASN A 117 -17.37 -21.43 11.83
CA ASN A 117 -16.79 -22.73 12.20
C ASN A 117 -16.36 -23.50 10.95
N TYR A 118 -15.32 -24.32 11.11
CA TYR A 118 -14.74 -25.10 10.01
C TYR A 118 -15.64 -26.24 9.53
N GLU A 119 -16.49 -26.80 10.40
CA GLU A 119 -17.33 -27.95 10.07
C GLU A 119 -18.42 -27.61 9.06
N SER A 120 -19.11 -26.48 9.28
CA SER A 120 -20.09 -25.97 8.33
C SER A 120 -19.45 -25.60 7.00
N ALA A 121 -18.26 -25.02 7.01
CA ALA A 121 -17.51 -24.70 5.80
C ALA A 121 -17.11 -25.97 5.02
N ILE A 122 -16.62 -27.02 5.69
CA ILE A 122 -16.30 -28.32 5.07
C ILE A 122 -17.56 -28.93 4.44
N THR A 123 -18.69 -28.92 5.18
CA THR A 123 -19.96 -29.43 4.68
C THR A 123 -20.41 -28.66 3.44
N PHE A 124 -20.30 -27.34 3.49
CA PHE A 124 -20.64 -26.48 2.35
C PHE A 124 -19.78 -26.80 1.11
N VAL A 125 -18.45 -26.92 1.23
CA VAL A 125 -17.56 -27.26 0.11
C VAL A 125 -17.92 -28.63 -0.49
N LYS A 126 -18.24 -29.64 0.35
CA LYS A 126 -18.68 -30.97 -0.12
C LYS A 126 -19.98 -30.93 -0.92
N GLN A 127 -20.92 -30.07 -0.53
CA GLN A 127 -22.19 -29.88 -1.21
C GLN A 127 -22.10 -29.00 -2.44
N ASN A 128 -21.11 -28.10 -2.49
CA ASN A 128 -20.87 -27.13 -3.56
C ASN A 128 -19.42 -27.23 -4.05
N PRO A 129 -19.04 -28.30 -4.74
CA PRO A 129 -17.66 -28.55 -5.16
C PRO A 129 -17.20 -27.52 -6.19
N LYS A 130 -16.34 -26.61 -5.76
CA LYS A 130 -15.68 -25.58 -6.55
C LYS A 130 -14.33 -25.26 -5.95
N ARG A 131 -13.49 -24.57 -6.73
CA ARG A 131 -12.26 -23.98 -6.21
C ARG A 131 -12.59 -22.72 -5.41
N TYR A 132 -12.12 -22.67 -4.16
CA TYR A 132 -12.34 -21.54 -3.25
C TYR A 132 -11.04 -20.91 -2.75
N VAL A 133 -11.18 -19.67 -2.28
CA VAL A 133 -10.17 -18.95 -1.50
C VAL A 133 -10.76 -18.74 -0.10
N SER A 134 -10.04 -19.16 0.93
CA SER A 134 -10.39 -18.84 2.32
C SER A 134 -9.73 -17.52 2.69
N LYS A 135 -10.50 -16.58 3.25
CA LYS A 135 -10.01 -15.27 3.74
C LYS A 135 -10.54 -15.01 5.14
N PRO A 136 -9.70 -14.59 6.11
CA PRO A 136 -10.19 -14.15 7.42
C PRO A 136 -11.05 -12.88 7.28
N CYS A 137 -11.95 -12.65 8.25
CA CYS A 137 -12.79 -11.46 8.34
C CYS A 137 -12.63 -10.83 9.71
N GLY A 138 -12.62 -9.50 9.80
CA GLY A 138 -12.61 -8.74 11.06
C GLY A 138 -11.29 -8.02 11.33
N GLU A 139 -11.25 -7.31 12.46
CA GLU A 139 -10.13 -6.43 12.86
C GLU A 139 -8.81 -7.20 13.14
N GLU A 140 -8.90 -8.48 13.47
CA GLU A 140 -7.74 -9.36 13.68
C GLU A 140 -7.29 -10.07 12.38
N GLU A 141 -7.31 -9.38 11.26
CA GLU A 141 -6.92 -9.94 9.97
C GLU A 141 -5.44 -10.32 9.91
N ASP A 142 -5.12 -11.50 10.40
CA ASP A 142 -3.86 -12.15 10.03
C ASP A 142 -3.94 -12.60 8.56
N LYS A 143 -3.46 -11.74 7.65
CA LYS A 143 -3.44 -12.03 6.20
C LYS A 143 -2.69 -13.32 5.86
N SER A 144 -1.84 -13.82 6.77
CA SER A 144 -1.18 -15.11 6.66
C SER A 144 -2.16 -16.30 6.68
N LEU A 145 -3.39 -16.07 7.14
CA LEU A 145 -4.47 -17.08 7.18
C LEU A 145 -5.23 -17.22 5.86
N SER A 146 -5.00 -16.35 4.90
CA SER A 146 -5.58 -16.48 3.56
C SER A 146 -5.01 -17.70 2.85
N TYR A 147 -5.89 -18.50 2.23
CA TYR A 147 -5.49 -19.72 1.54
C TYR A 147 -6.20 -19.85 0.20
N VAL A 148 -5.42 -19.97 -0.86
CA VAL A 148 -5.91 -20.22 -2.23
C VAL A 148 -5.81 -21.72 -2.48
N ALA A 149 -6.93 -22.42 -2.47
CA ALA A 149 -6.95 -23.86 -2.72
C ALA A 149 -6.68 -24.17 -4.20
N LYS A 150 -6.11 -25.34 -4.46
CA LYS A 150 -5.94 -25.87 -5.82
C LYS A 150 -7.26 -26.35 -6.40
N ASP A 151 -8.05 -27.00 -5.55
CA ASP A 151 -9.36 -27.57 -5.85
C ASP A 151 -10.20 -27.69 -4.56
N GLU A 152 -11.36 -28.31 -4.64
CA GLU A 152 -12.27 -28.55 -3.50
C GLU A 152 -11.66 -29.49 -2.45
N ALA A 153 -10.92 -30.51 -2.86
CA ALA A 153 -10.30 -31.48 -1.95
C ALA A 153 -9.20 -30.82 -1.11
N ASP A 154 -8.40 -29.97 -1.72
CA ASP A 154 -7.36 -29.18 -1.06
C ASP A 154 -7.98 -28.20 -0.04
N MET A 155 -9.10 -27.54 -0.37
CA MET A 155 -9.83 -26.69 0.58
C MET A 155 -10.35 -27.48 1.77
N ILE A 156 -10.95 -28.64 1.54
CA ILE A 156 -11.44 -29.53 2.62
C ILE A 156 -10.27 -29.96 3.52
N GLY A 157 -9.14 -30.34 2.93
CA GLY A 157 -7.90 -30.69 3.65
C GLY A 157 -7.39 -29.54 4.53
N PHE A 158 -7.33 -28.34 3.99
CA PHE A 158 -6.94 -27.14 4.73
C PHE A 158 -7.87 -26.86 5.92
N LEU A 159 -9.19 -26.83 5.70
CA LEU A 159 -10.18 -26.58 6.77
C LEU A 159 -10.15 -27.66 7.84
N THR A 160 -9.99 -28.94 7.45
CA THR A 160 -9.87 -30.07 8.36
C THR A 160 -8.65 -29.93 9.28
N LYS A 161 -7.50 -29.58 8.70
CA LYS A 161 -6.27 -29.33 9.47
C LYS A 161 -6.41 -28.16 10.45
N ARG A 162 -7.14 -27.11 10.06
CA ARG A 162 -7.44 -25.97 10.95
C ARG A 162 -8.33 -26.39 12.11
N LYS A 163 -9.40 -27.16 11.84
CA LYS A 163 -10.29 -27.72 12.87
C LYS A 163 -9.50 -28.56 13.90
N GLN A 164 -8.62 -29.45 13.44
CA GLN A 164 -7.80 -30.32 14.30
C GLN A 164 -6.84 -29.56 15.21
N LYS A 165 -6.32 -28.39 14.77
CA LYS A 165 -5.43 -27.56 15.60
C LYS A 165 -6.13 -26.84 16.75
N GLY A 166 -7.45 -27.01 16.91
CA GLY A 166 -8.23 -26.45 18.03
C GLY A 166 -8.26 -24.93 18.10
N LYS A 167 -7.80 -24.22 17.06
CA LYS A 167 -7.95 -22.77 17.02
C LYS A 167 -9.42 -22.44 16.77
N ALA A 168 -10.00 -21.63 17.65
CA ALA A 168 -11.34 -21.08 17.41
C ALA A 168 -11.34 -20.41 16.02
N ALA A 169 -12.34 -20.72 15.21
CA ALA A 169 -12.51 -20.04 13.95
C ALA A 169 -12.99 -18.61 14.27
N SER A 170 -12.12 -17.61 14.12
CA SER A 170 -12.58 -16.27 13.82
C SER A 170 -13.45 -16.34 12.55
N LYS A 171 -14.36 -15.40 12.38
CA LYS A 171 -15.14 -15.32 11.14
C LYS A 171 -14.23 -15.34 9.91
N PHE A 172 -14.59 -16.13 8.91
CA PHE A 172 -13.87 -16.20 7.63
C PHE A 172 -14.86 -16.40 6.48
N ILE A 173 -14.43 -16.05 5.28
CA ILE A 173 -15.20 -16.30 4.06
C ILE A 173 -14.54 -17.39 3.22
N LEU A 174 -15.38 -18.16 2.52
CA LEU A 174 -15.01 -18.91 1.32
C LEU A 174 -15.51 -18.14 0.10
N GLN A 175 -14.58 -17.61 -0.69
CA GLN A 175 -14.84 -16.87 -1.90
C GLN A 175 -14.53 -17.76 -3.10
N GLU A 176 -15.39 -17.75 -4.13
CA GLU A 176 -15.11 -18.48 -5.37
C GLU A 176 -13.82 -17.98 -6.02
N PHE A 177 -12.95 -18.90 -6.43
CA PHE A 177 -11.73 -18.54 -7.15
C PHE A 177 -12.08 -18.01 -8.55
N LYS A 178 -11.51 -16.87 -8.90
CA LYS A 178 -11.61 -16.30 -10.26
C LYS A 178 -10.25 -16.38 -10.95
N PRO A 179 -10.15 -17.07 -12.11
CA PRO A 179 -8.94 -17.07 -12.91
C PRO A 179 -8.82 -15.73 -13.62
N GLY A 180 -7.60 -15.17 -13.69
CA GLY A 180 -7.42 -13.90 -14.39
C GLY A 180 -6.12 -13.21 -14.02
N VAL A 181 -6.03 -11.94 -14.41
CA VAL A 181 -4.90 -11.08 -14.12
C VAL A 181 -5.26 -10.15 -12.97
N GLU A 182 -4.50 -10.23 -11.88
CA GLU A 182 -4.63 -9.31 -10.74
C GLU A 182 -4.05 -7.94 -11.11
N ILE A 183 -4.81 -6.89 -10.83
CA ILE A 183 -4.43 -5.51 -11.05
C ILE A 183 -5.15 -4.59 -10.06
N ALA A 184 -4.45 -3.58 -9.58
CA ALA A 184 -5.00 -2.55 -8.71
C ALA A 184 -5.32 -1.27 -9.49
N CYS A 185 -6.24 -0.46 -8.98
CA CYS A 185 -6.52 0.88 -9.46
C CYS A 185 -6.80 1.81 -8.29
N THR A 186 -5.95 2.82 -8.12
CA THR A 186 -6.10 3.85 -7.09
C THR A 186 -6.62 5.14 -7.70
N GLY A 187 -7.60 5.76 -7.05
CA GLY A 187 -8.09 7.11 -7.34
C GLY A 187 -8.07 7.99 -6.10
N ILE A 188 -8.17 9.29 -6.32
CA ILE A 188 -8.25 10.28 -5.25
C ILE A 188 -9.62 10.93 -5.32
N PHE A 189 -10.32 10.96 -4.18
CA PHE A 189 -11.68 11.46 -4.08
C PHE A 189 -11.76 12.63 -3.09
N GLY A 190 -12.58 13.61 -3.41
CA GLY A 190 -12.85 14.75 -2.57
C GLY A 190 -14.26 15.31 -2.77
N PRO A 191 -14.61 16.45 -2.17
CA PRO A 191 -15.94 17.06 -2.30
C PRO A 191 -16.37 17.37 -3.74
N ALA A 192 -15.42 17.58 -4.66
CA ALA A 192 -15.69 17.78 -6.09
C ALA A 192 -15.84 16.45 -6.87
N GLY A 193 -15.71 15.30 -6.21
CA GLY A 193 -15.69 13.99 -6.82
C GLY A 193 -14.27 13.44 -7.03
N TRP A 194 -14.12 12.54 -8.00
CA TRP A 194 -12.82 11.96 -8.34
C TRP A 194 -11.91 12.99 -9.01
N MET A 195 -10.62 12.97 -8.63
CA MET A 195 -9.59 13.69 -9.36
C MET A 195 -9.32 13.05 -10.73
N ASP A 196 -8.63 13.79 -11.63
CA ASP A 196 -8.47 13.41 -13.03
C ASP A 196 -7.54 12.21 -13.27
N TYR A 197 -6.68 11.88 -12.29
CA TYR A 197 -5.66 10.86 -12.47
C TYR A 197 -5.98 9.58 -11.72
N TRP A 198 -5.70 8.46 -12.39
CA TRP A 198 -5.79 7.10 -11.87
C TRP A 198 -4.42 6.46 -11.88
N PHE A 199 -4.16 5.63 -10.89
CA PHE A 199 -2.92 4.87 -10.80
C PHE A 199 -3.26 3.38 -10.89
N GLU A 200 -3.01 2.78 -12.07
CA GLU A 200 -3.16 1.34 -12.26
C GLU A 200 -1.86 0.65 -11.85
N GLY A 201 -1.92 -0.53 -11.21
CA GLY A 201 -0.72 -1.15 -10.66
C GLY A 201 -0.71 -2.68 -10.65
N PHE A 202 0.49 -3.25 -10.79
CA PHE A 202 0.77 -4.68 -10.62
C PHE A 202 1.62 -4.88 -9.37
N GLU A 203 1.01 -5.42 -8.33
CA GLU A 203 1.63 -5.67 -7.03
C GLU A 203 2.38 -7.00 -7.00
N HIS A 204 3.54 -7.06 -6.33
CA HIS A 204 4.33 -8.27 -6.12
C HIS A 204 4.34 -8.62 -4.64
N LYS A 205 3.30 -9.36 -4.20
CA LYS A 205 3.02 -9.64 -2.77
C LYS A 205 3.92 -10.71 -2.15
N LYS A 206 4.52 -11.58 -2.94
CA LYS A 206 5.36 -12.67 -2.43
C LYS A 206 6.78 -12.19 -2.14
N GLN A 207 7.37 -12.74 -1.06
CA GLN A 207 8.72 -12.37 -0.62
C GLN A 207 9.80 -12.65 -1.64
N MET A 208 9.69 -13.75 -2.39
CA MET A 208 10.73 -14.24 -3.28
C MET A 208 10.34 -14.11 -4.75
N ASN A 209 11.35 -14.19 -5.62
CA ASN A 209 11.15 -14.27 -7.06
C ASN A 209 10.18 -15.38 -7.45
N ASP A 210 9.57 -15.26 -8.62
CA ASP A 210 8.60 -16.21 -9.18
C ASP A 210 7.38 -16.45 -8.27
N ASP A 211 7.04 -15.44 -7.47
CA ASP A 211 5.96 -15.48 -6.49
C ASP A 211 6.06 -16.67 -5.50
N LEU A 212 7.27 -17.00 -5.10
CA LEU A 212 7.58 -17.97 -4.05
C LEU A 212 7.64 -17.33 -2.66
N GLY A 213 7.66 -18.17 -1.62
CA GLY A 213 7.74 -17.74 -0.24
C GLY A 213 6.40 -17.28 0.34
N VAL A 214 6.48 -16.58 1.47
CA VAL A 214 5.30 -16.08 2.20
C VAL A 214 4.73 -14.82 1.56
N ASN A 215 3.46 -14.51 1.88
CA ASN A 215 2.90 -13.20 1.55
C ASN A 215 3.54 -12.13 2.42
N THR A 216 3.83 -11.00 1.81
CA THR A 216 4.27 -9.77 2.48
C THR A 216 3.22 -8.68 2.26
N GLY A 217 3.44 -7.47 2.74
CA GLY A 217 2.72 -6.31 2.23
C GLY A 217 2.92 -6.25 0.72
N GLU A 218 4.11 -5.95 0.29
CA GLU A 218 4.60 -6.06 -1.10
C GLU A 218 6.13 -5.97 -1.12
N MET A 219 6.74 -6.57 -2.15
CA MET A 219 8.18 -6.49 -2.41
C MET A 219 8.52 -5.53 -3.56
N GLY A 220 7.50 -4.92 -4.15
CA GLY A 220 7.61 -3.95 -5.23
C GLY A 220 6.35 -3.94 -6.09
N THR A 221 6.18 -2.85 -6.84
CA THR A 221 4.99 -2.60 -7.65
C THR A 221 5.36 -1.87 -8.92
N VAL A 222 4.63 -2.15 -9.97
CA VAL A 222 4.67 -1.40 -11.24
C VAL A 222 3.40 -0.57 -11.32
N ILE A 223 3.52 0.74 -11.41
CA ILE A 223 2.38 1.67 -11.48
C ILE A 223 2.44 2.47 -12.78
N ARG A 224 1.29 2.76 -13.35
CA ARG A 224 1.14 3.79 -14.37
C ARG A 224 0.10 4.82 -13.97
N CYS A 225 0.49 6.08 -14.05
CA CYS A 225 -0.45 7.20 -13.99
C CYS A 225 -1.16 7.39 -15.34
N THR A 226 -2.48 7.58 -15.31
CA THR A 226 -3.30 7.79 -16.51
C THR A 226 -4.56 8.59 -16.18
N LYS A 227 -5.06 9.36 -17.15
CA LYS A 227 -6.37 10.04 -17.04
C LYS A 227 -7.56 9.14 -17.41
N SER A 228 -7.30 7.96 -17.97
CA SER A 228 -8.36 7.04 -18.38
C SER A 228 -8.06 5.63 -17.91
N SER A 229 -8.93 5.09 -17.06
CA SER A 229 -8.86 3.72 -16.56
C SER A 229 -10.20 3.02 -16.71
N LYS A 230 -10.20 1.91 -17.44
CA LYS A 230 -11.41 1.07 -17.57
C LYS A 230 -11.80 0.43 -16.22
N ILE A 231 -10.82 0.16 -15.35
CA ILE A 231 -11.11 -0.36 -14.00
C ILE A 231 -11.85 0.70 -13.22
N ALA A 232 -11.38 1.95 -13.27
CA ALA A 232 -12.04 3.05 -12.60
C ALA A 232 -13.46 3.29 -13.14
N ASP A 233 -13.66 3.20 -14.47
CA ASP A 233 -14.97 3.37 -15.08
C ASP A 233 -15.99 2.35 -14.57
N VAL A 234 -15.56 1.09 -14.36
CA VAL A 234 -16.45 -0.01 -13.95
C VAL A 234 -16.62 -0.08 -12.43
N LEU A 235 -15.55 0.10 -11.65
CA LEU A 235 -15.57 -0.20 -10.22
C LEU A 235 -15.52 1.02 -9.32
N MET A 236 -14.87 2.12 -9.72
CA MET A 236 -14.62 3.24 -8.81
C MET A 236 -15.55 4.43 -9.04
N LYS A 237 -15.72 4.87 -10.30
CA LYS A 237 -16.57 6.02 -10.59
C LYS A 237 -18.01 5.84 -10.08
N PRO A 238 -18.63 4.65 -10.16
CA PRO A 238 -19.98 4.42 -9.62
C PRO A 238 -20.09 4.57 -8.09
N LEU A 239 -18.97 4.57 -7.36
CA LEU A 239 -18.94 4.77 -5.90
C LEU A 239 -19.10 6.23 -5.48
N ALA A 240 -19.08 7.19 -6.39
CA ALA A 240 -19.02 8.61 -6.05
C ALA A 240 -20.12 9.04 -5.07
N ASP A 241 -21.37 8.61 -5.28
CA ASP A 241 -22.48 8.95 -4.39
C ASP A 241 -22.28 8.40 -2.97
N THR A 242 -21.86 7.13 -2.86
CA THR A 242 -21.53 6.50 -1.57
C THR A 242 -20.41 7.24 -0.85
N LEU A 243 -19.36 7.63 -1.57
CA LEU A 243 -18.23 8.36 -1.00
C LEU A 243 -18.63 9.76 -0.54
N HIS A 244 -19.51 10.44 -1.27
CA HIS A 244 -20.10 11.72 -0.85
C HIS A 244 -20.95 11.56 0.41
N GLU A 245 -21.81 10.55 0.48
CA GLU A 245 -22.66 10.27 1.65
C GLU A 245 -21.85 10.03 2.93
N ILE A 246 -20.72 9.34 2.82
CA ILE A 246 -19.83 9.12 3.97
C ILE A 246 -18.87 10.29 4.21
N GLY A 247 -18.83 11.30 3.33
CA GLY A 247 -17.94 12.46 3.43
C GLY A 247 -16.47 12.09 3.28
N TYR A 248 -16.14 11.16 2.38
CA TYR A 248 -14.76 10.69 2.18
C TYR A 248 -13.93 11.72 1.41
N VAL A 249 -12.72 11.96 1.91
CA VAL A 249 -11.68 12.71 1.21
C VAL A 249 -10.37 11.96 1.36
N GLY A 250 -9.81 11.45 0.27
CA GLY A 250 -8.59 10.66 0.36
C GLY A 250 -8.36 9.75 -0.83
N MET A 251 -7.45 8.81 -0.65
CA MET A 251 -7.13 7.78 -1.62
C MET A 251 -7.99 6.54 -1.41
N LEU A 252 -8.56 6.03 -2.48
CA LEU A 252 -9.25 4.74 -2.49
C LEU A 252 -8.64 3.88 -3.58
N ASP A 253 -8.27 2.66 -3.21
CA ASP A 253 -7.77 1.64 -4.12
C ASP A 253 -8.74 0.46 -4.21
N VAL A 254 -8.84 -0.13 -5.40
CA VAL A 254 -9.49 -1.40 -5.63
C VAL A 254 -8.51 -2.39 -6.23
N ASN A 255 -8.32 -3.51 -5.56
CA ASN A 255 -7.61 -4.64 -6.13
C ASN A 255 -8.63 -5.58 -6.77
N CYS A 256 -8.46 -5.91 -8.05
CA CYS A 256 -9.39 -6.76 -8.82
C CYS A 256 -8.66 -7.82 -9.65
N ILE A 257 -9.38 -8.88 -10.01
CA ILE A 257 -8.95 -9.86 -11.01
C ILE A 257 -9.77 -9.62 -12.27
N VAL A 258 -9.09 -9.29 -13.38
CA VAL A 258 -9.73 -9.23 -14.69
C VAL A 258 -9.77 -10.63 -15.25
N ASP A 259 -10.99 -11.17 -15.44
CA ASP A 259 -11.23 -12.53 -15.94
C ASP A 259 -10.65 -12.70 -17.35
N GLU A 260 -9.88 -13.77 -17.55
CA GLU A 260 -9.24 -14.06 -18.84
C GLU A 260 -10.23 -14.49 -19.93
N LYS A 261 -11.45 -14.89 -19.54
CA LYS A 261 -12.47 -15.40 -20.45
C LYS A 261 -13.30 -14.28 -21.09
N ASP A 262 -13.76 -13.33 -20.27
CA ASP A 262 -14.72 -12.32 -20.70
C ASP A 262 -14.32 -10.88 -20.36
N GLY A 263 -13.22 -10.70 -19.60
CA GLY A 263 -12.73 -9.39 -19.19
C GLY A 263 -13.51 -8.75 -18.04
N THR A 264 -14.33 -9.50 -17.30
CA THR A 264 -15.01 -8.98 -16.12
C THR A 264 -14.00 -8.63 -15.03
N PRO A 265 -13.94 -7.38 -14.51
CA PRO A 265 -13.04 -7.02 -13.41
C PRO A 265 -13.70 -7.38 -12.09
N TRP A 266 -13.36 -8.53 -11.53
CA TRP A 266 -13.85 -9.02 -10.25
C TRP A 266 -13.15 -8.33 -9.08
N PRO A 267 -13.79 -7.42 -8.32
CA PRO A 267 -13.16 -6.75 -7.20
C PRO A 267 -12.94 -7.73 -6.04
N MET A 268 -11.73 -7.70 -5.47
CA MET A 268 -11.34 -8.56 -4.36
C MET A 268 -11.38 -7.85 -3.02
N GLU A 269 -10.83 -6.64 -2.97
CA GLU A 269 -10.75 -5.84 -1.76
C GLU A 269 -10.63 -4.36 -2.09
N TRP A 270 -11.07 -3.53 -1.15
CA TRP A 270 -10.84 -2.09 -1.12
C TRP A 270 -9.69 -1.77 -0.19
N THR A 271 -8.97 -0.68 -0.48
CA THR A 271 -8.01 -0.07 0.43
C THR A 271 -8.35 1.41 0.53
N ALA A 272 -8.92 1.84 1.66
CA ALA A 272 -9.40 3.20 1.85
C ALA A 272 -8.33 4.13 2.44
N ARG A 273 -7.09 3.91 2.10
CA ARG A 273 -5.88 4.62 2.56
C ARG A 273 -4.79 4.48 1.52
N PRO A 274 -3.62 5.17 1.65
CA PRO A 274 -2.47 4.89 0.81
C PRO A 274 -2.05 3.42 0.88
N GLY A 275 -1.83 2.77 -0.26
CA GLY A 275 -1.18 1.45 -0.33
C GLY A 275 0.33 1.59 -0.16
N TYR A 276 0.99 0.67 0.49
CA TYR A 276 2.44 0.67 0.65
C TYR A 276 3.03 -0.61 0.06
N PRO A 277 4.06 -0.49 -0.80
CA PRO A 277 4.88 0.68 -1.19
C PRO A 277 4.29 1.55 -2.31
N MET A 278 3.08 1.30 -2.79
CA MET A 278 2.48 2.04 -3.89
C MET A 278 2.57 3.55 -3.69
N TRP A 279 2.30 4.05 -2.46
CA TRP A 279 2.39 5.47 -2.12
C TRP A 279 3.78 6.08 -2.42
N ASN A 280 4.85 5.36 -2.02
CA ASN A 280 6.22 5.77 -2.33
C ASN A 280 6.48 5.78 -3.85
N ILE A 281 5.98 4.75 -4.55
CA ILE A 281 6.18 4.55 -5.99
C ILE A 281 5.41 5.58 -6.83
N MET A 282 4.34 6.15 -6.29
CA MET A 282 3.57 7.23 -6.92
C MET A 282 4.31 8.58 -6.87
N GLN A 283 5.12 8.83 -5.83
CA GLN A 283 5.74 10.15 -5.58
C GLN A 283 6.50 10.72 -6.79
N PRO A 284 7.31 9.96 -7.53
CA PRO A 284 8.01 10.48 -8.72
C PRO A 284 7.08 10.87 -9.88
N LEU A 285 5.81 10.42 -9.85
CA LEU A 285 4.84 10.77 -10.89
C LEU A 285 4.00 12.00 -10.52
N ILE A 286 3.97 12.40 -9.25
CA ILE A 286 3.25 13.57 -8.75
C ILE A 286 4.13 14.80 -8.90
N LYS A 287 3.58 15.89 -9.45
CA LYS A 287 4.28 17.16 -9.64
C LYS A 287 3.92 18.18 -8.57
N GLY A 288 4.83 19.12 -8.36
CA GLY A 288 4.60 20.26 -7.48
C GLY A 288 4.79 19.93 -6.01
N ASP A 289 4.11 20.69 -5.16
CA ASP A 289 4.20 20.53 -3.72
C ASP A 289 3.53 19.23 -3.26
N PRO A 290 4.16 18.45 -2.37
CA PRO A 290 3.64 17.14 -1.95
C PRO A 290 2.34 17.19 -1.15
N ALA A 291 1.98 18.35 -0.57
CA ALA A 291 0.84 18.49 0.34
C ALA A 291 -0.23 19.48 -0.15
N GLU A 292 0.11 20.48 -0.97
CA GLU A 292 -0.84 21.53 -1.39
C GLU A 292 -2.03 20.95 -2.16
N TRP A 293 -1.81 20.00 -3.07
CA TRP A 293 -2.90 19.36 -3.79
C TRP A 293 -3.87 18.58 -2.88
N MET A 294 -3.39 18.07 -1.72
CA MET A 294 -4.25 17.40 -0.74
C MET A 294 -5.14 18.40 -0.02
N VAL A 295 -4.59 19.55 0.36
CA VAL A 295 -5.35 20.66 0.94
C VAL A 295 -6.38 21.21 -0.06
N ASP A 296 -6.01 21.34 -1.32
CA ASP A 296 -6.92 21.75 -2.38
C ASP A 296 -8.03 20.71 -2.63
N CYS A 297 -7.69 19.42 -2.59
CA CYS A 297 -8.67 18.34 -2.67
C CYS A 297 -9.74 18.46 -1.56
N ILE A 298 -9.31 18.68 -0.32
CA ILE A 298 -10.22 18.89 0.83
C ILE A 298 -11.16 20.09 0.57
N LYS A 299 -10.66 21.15 -0.08
CA LYS A 299 -11.44 22.35 -0.46
C LYS A 299 -12.28 22.17 -1.74
N GLY A 300 -12.34 20.96 -2.29
CA GLY A 300 -13.07 20.64 -3.52
C GLY A 300 -12.43 21.17 -4.80
N LYS A 301 -11.10 21.37 -4.81
CA LYS A 301 -10.34 21.75 -6.00
C LYS A 301 -9.56 20.56 -6.54
N ASN A 302 -9.41 20.47 -7.85
CA ASN A 302 -8.62 19.47 -8.53
C ASN A 302 -7.35 20.13 -9.10
N THR A 303 -6.30 20.18 -8.27
CA THR A 303 -5.01 20.79 -8.61
C THR A 303 -3.88 19.76 -8.72
N LEU A 304 -4.20 18.48 -8.53
CA LEU A 304 -3.23 17.40 -8.69
C LEU A 304 -2.73 17.35 -10.14
N GLU A 305 -1.43 17.46 -10.32
CA GLU A 305 -0.77 17.25 -11.60
C GLU A 305 0.16 16.02 -11.53
N CYS A 306 0.08 15.17 -12.54
CA CYS A 306 0.92 13.98 -12.63
C CYS A 306 1.58 13.84 -14.00
N ILE A 307 2.64 13.05 -14.05
CA ILE A 307 3.28 12.58 -15.27
C ILE A 307 2.60 11.26 -15.67
N GLU A 308 2.02 11.21 -16.87
CA GLU A 308 1.40 9.99 -17.41
C GLU A 308 2.46 8.99 -17.90
N GLU A 309 3.29 8.52 -16.98
CA GLU A 309 4.34 7.54 -17.20
C GLU A 309 4.19 6.32 -16.28
N THR A 310 5.08 5.37 -16.46
CA THR A 310 5.21 4.19 -15.59
C THR A 310 6.27 4.46 -14.54
N SER A 311 5.99 4.09 -13.29
CA SER A 311 6.95 4.00 -12.20
C SER A 311 7.08 2.56 -11.74
N VAL A 312 8.29 2.08 -11.57
CA VAL A 312 8.59 0.77 -10.98
C VAL A 312 9.32 1.00 -9.67
N GLY A 313 8.81 0.43 -8.60
CA GLY A 313 9.48 0.47 -7.30
C GLY A 313 9.88 -0.93 -6.83
N VAL A 314 11.07 -1.01 -6.27
CA VAL A 314 11.65 -2.23 -5.69
C VAL A 314 11.96 -1.99 -4.23
N VAL A 315 11.41 -2.83 -3.37
CA VAL A 315 11.62 -2.76 -1.92
C VAL A 315 12.98 -3.36 -1.57
N MET A 316 13.77 -2.63 -0.80
CA MET A 316 14.93 -3.14 -0.08
C MET A 316 14.52 -3.39 1.37
N ALA A 317 14.63 -4.64 1.80
CA ALA A 317 14.39 -5.06 3.17
C ALA A 317 15.68 -5.67 3.75
N CYS A 318 15.72 -5.94 5.05
CA CYS A 318 16.79 -6.70 5.68
C CYS A 318 16.21 -7.87 6.51
N SER A 319 17.08 -8.74 6.97
CA SER A 319 16.70 -9.89 7.81
C SER A 319 16.13 -9.39 9.17
N ASP A 320 15.01 -9.91 9.69
CA ASP A 320 14.27 -11.09 9.21
C ASP A 320 12.91 -10.72 8.59
N PHE A 321 12.88 -9.70 7.71
CA PHE A 321 11.66 -9.36 6.98
C PHE A 321 11.11 -10.60 6.22
N PRO A 322 9.81 -10.89 6.22
CA PRO A 322 8.73 -10.12 6.83
C PRO A 322 8.31 -10.62 8.22
N PHE A 323 9.07 -11.50 8.84
CA PHE A 323 8.66 -12.19 10.07
C PHE A 323 8.80 -11.30 11.32
N ASN A 324 9.80 -10.41 11.35
CA ASN A 324 10.07 -9.46 12.43
C ASN A 324 10.05 -10.11 13.83
N LYS A 325 10.74 -11.25 13.94
CA LYS A 325 10.85 -12.05 15.19
C LYS A 325 12.15 -11.84 15.94
N LYS A 326 13.17 -11.27 15.28
CA LYS A 326 14.44 -10.92 15.89
C LYS A 326 14.27 -9.79 16.89
N ASP A 327 15.20 -9.68 17.82
CA ASP A 327 15.31 -8.52 18.68
C ASP A 327 15.51 -7.27 17.83
N PRO A 328 14.81 -6.16 18.11
CA PRO A 328 15.04 -4.90 17.41
C PRO A 328 16.51 -4.47 17.37
N GLU A 329 17.28 -4.74 18.40
CA GLU A 329 18.71 -4.43 18.45
C GLU A 329 19.52 -5.14 17.35
N ASP A 330 19.05 -6.28 16.85
CA ASP A 330 19.73 -7.03 15.78
C ASP A 330 19.63 -6.34 14.40
N TYR A 331 18.76 -5.37 14.21
CA TYR A 331 18.57 -4.68 12.92
C TYR A 331 18.50 -3.15 13.02
N LEU A 332 18.70 -2.56 14.19
CA LEU A 332 18.72 -1.11 14.37
C LEU A 332 20.10 -0.50 14.09
N ASP A 333 20.10 0.77 13.67
CA ASP A 333 21.29 1.61 13.52
C ASP A 333 22.34 1.14 12.49
N PHE A 334 22.00 0.19 11.60
CA PHE A 334 22.88 -0.12 10.47
C PHE A 334 22.87 1.04 9.48
N PRO A 335 24.03 1.58 9.10
CA PRO A 335 24.11 2.70 8.19
C PRO A 335 23.61 2.36 6.79
N ILE A 336 22.85 3.29 6.21
CA ILE A 336 22.35 3.22 4.85
C ILE A 336 23.18 4.20 4.02
N LEU A 337 24.12 3.68 3.22
CA LEU A 337 25.05 4.49 2.48
C LEU A 337 24.50 4.85 1.11
N THR A 338 24.43 6.14 0.82
CA THR A 338 23.93 6.71 -0.44
C THR A 338 24.98 7.52 -1.18
N ASP A 339 26.26 7.36 -0.85
CA ASP A 339 27.38 8.15 -1.43
C ASP A 339 27.49 8.03 -2.96
N ASP A 340 27.09 6.88 -3.53
CA ASP A 340 27.08 6.64 -4.98
C ASP A 340 25.79 7.14 -5.67
N VAL A 341 24.85 7.71 -4.91
CA VAL A 341 23.56 8.22 -5.41
C VAL A 341 23.68 9.72 -5.62
N SER A 342 23.39 10.22 -6.83
CA SER A 342 23.39 11.66 -7.10
C SER A 342 22.19 12.35 -6.43
N GLU A 343 22.27 13.68 -6.26
CA GLU A 343 21.19 14.48 -5.69
C GLU A 343 19.87 14.33 -6.48
N GLU A 344 19.94 14.26 -7.80
CA GLU A 344 18.77 14.01 -8.66
C GLU A 344 18.18 12.60 -8.42
N GLU A 345 19.04 11.58 -8.30
CA GLU A 345 18.63 10.20 -8.05
C GLU A 345 18.03 10.02 -6.65
N MET A 346 18.40 10.83 -5.66
CA MET A 346 17.82 10.80 -4.32
C MET A 346 16.30 11.03 -4.32
N ASN A 347 15.76 11.72 -5.29
CA ASN A 347 14.32 11.88 -5.47
C ASN A 347 13.58 10.54 -5.72
N ASN A 348 14.31 9.51 -6.10
CA ASN A 348 13.83 8.16 -6.38
C ASN A 348 14.24 7.13 -5.31
N VAL A 349 14.84 7.59 -4.21
CA VAL A 349 15.08 6.79 -2.99
C VAL A 349 14.04 7.19 -1.96
N HIS A 350 13.18 6.25 -1.59
CA HIS A 350 12.04 6.48 -0.70
C HIS A 350 12.28 5.77 0.64
N PRO A 351 12.80 6.46 1.64
CA PRO A 351 13.03 5.88 2.96
C PRO A 351 11.71 5.50 3.67
N CYS A 352 11.73 4.35 4.33
CA CYS A 352 10.58 3.80 5.05
C CYS A 352 10.91 3.65 6.55
N GLU A 353 11.45 2.52 6.96
CA GLU A 353 11.79 2.27 8.36
C GLU A 353 13.22 2.71 8.66
N ILE A 354 13.43 4.03 8.66
CA ILE A 354 14.73 4.68 8.92
C ILE A 354 14.66 5.66 10.09
N LYS A 355 15.83 6.01 10.62
CA LYS A 355 16.06 7.07 11.63
C LYS A 355 17.35 7.82 11.32
N LEU A 356 17.60 8.92 12.00
CA LEU A 356 18.93 9.51 12.04
C LEU A 356 19.80 8.74 13.02
N SER A 357 20.92 8.24 12.55
CA SER A 357 21.92 7.52 13.36
C SER A 357 23.25 8.25 13.33
N GLN A 358 24.11 7.98 14.30
CA GLN A 358 25.49 8.42 14.30
C GLN A 358 26.37 7.25 13.85
N THR A 359 27.24 7.49 12.92
CA THR A 359 28.15 6.47 12.36
C THR A 359 29.58 6.95 12.30
N VAL A 360 30.51 6.06 12.05
CA VAL A 360 31.90 6.39 11.78
C VAL A 360 32.14 6.30 10.28
N LYS A 361 32.64 7.37 9.68
CA LYS A 361 32.85 7.47 8.24
C LYS A 361 34.24 7.95 7.88
N MET A 362 34.81 7.45 6.80
CA MET A 362 36.03 7.98 6.20
C MET A 362 35.66 9.15 5.28
N ILE A 363 36.10 10.35 5.61
CA ILE A 363 35.91 11.56 4.79
C ILE A 363 37.28 12.13 4.50
N ASP A 364 37.63 12.30 3.23
CA ASP A 364 38.94 12.81 2.76
C ASP A 364 40.13 12.10 3.43
N GLY A 365 40.04 10.78 3.62
CA GLY A 365 41.07 9.96 4.22
C GLY A 365 41.20 10.09 5.75
N LYS A 366 40.26 10.78 6.42
CA LYS A 366 40.21 10.90 7.87
C LYS A 366 38.97 10.16 8.43
N LEU A 367 39.17 9.53 9.58
CA LEU A 367 38.07 8.94 10.33
C LEU A 367 37.29 10.08 11.02
N VAL A 368 36.00 10.17 10.72
CA VAL A 368 35.07 11.10 11.36
C VAL A 368 34.11 10.27 12.18
N GLU A 369 34.16 10.48 13.49
CA GLU A 369 33.23 9.91 14.46
C GLU A 369 31.97 10.77 14.55
N ASP A 370 30.86 10.18 14.97
CA ASP A 370 29.55 10.85 15.12
C ASP A 370 29.03 11.52 13.83
N HIS A 371 29.32 10.91 12.66
CA HIS A 371 28.79 11.40 11.39
C HIS A 371 27.29 11.06 11.29
N PRO A 372 26.41 12.08 11.08
CA PRO A 372 24.98 11.82 10.93
C PRO A 372 24.72 11.12 9.59
N GLU A 373 24.03 9.99 9.64
CA GLU A 373 23.69 9.16 8.47
C GLU A 373 22.30 8.57 8.67
N TRP A 374 21.63 8.13 7.59
CA TRP A 374 20.46 7.30 7.73
C TRP A 374 20.85 5.95 8.31
N GLY A 375 20.13 5.53 9.33
CA GLY A 375 20.26 4.20 9.91
C GLY A 375 18.93 3.45 9.86
N THR A 376 19.01 2.15 9.90
CA THR A 376 17.83 1.29 9.94
C THR A 376 17.04 1.49 11.23
N ALA A 377 15.72 1.53 11.15
CA ALA A 377 14.80 1.60 12.29
C ALA A 377 13.82 0.42 12.33
N GLY A 378 13.91 -0.46 11.35
CA GLY A 378 13.10 -1.66 11.20
C GLY A 378 13.69 -2.56 10.12
N THR A 379 12.87 -3.39 9.50
CA THR A 379 13.30 -4.37 8.49
C THR A 379 12.84 -4.06 7.06
N TYR A 380 11.88 -3.15 6.90
CA TYR A 380 11.39 -2.64 5.62
C TYR A 380 12.04 -1.29 5.32
N ILE A 381 13.23 -1.29 4.75
CA ILE A 381 14.17 -0.16 4.83
C ILE A 381 13.79 1.00 3.91
N LEU A 382 13.68 0.74 2.61
CA LEU A 382 13.39 1.77 1.60
C LEU A 382 12.84 1.16 0.31
N VAL A 383 12.36 2.04 -0.57
CA VAL A 383 11.97 1.68 -1.93
C VAL A 383 12.81 2.49 -2.91
N CYS A 384 13.42 1.83 -3.89
CA CYS A 384 14.06 2.51 -5.02
C CYS A 384 13.13 2.50 -6.23
N THR A 385 12.92 3.66 -6.85
CA THR A 385 12.05 3.79 -8.02
C THR A 385 12.80 4.17 -9.28
N GLY A 386 12.15 3.92 -10.39
CA GLY A 386 12.55 4.47 -11.70
C GLY A 386 11.30 4.76 -12.51
N THR A 387 11.32 5.83 -13.29
CA THR A 387 10.21 6.24 -14.15
C THR A 387 10.58 6.15 -15.62
N GLY A 388 9.60 5.89 -16.47
CA GLY A 388 9.79 5.78 -17.90
C GLY A 388 8.50 5.62 -18.69
N LYS A 389 8.63 5.71 -20.01
CA LYS A 389 7.51 5.50 -20.94
C LYS A 389 7.11 4.03 -21.07
N THR A 390 8.02 3.12 -20.73
CA THR A 390 7.81 1.68 -20.73
C THR A 390 8.15 1.07 -19.37
N ILE A 391 7.62 -0.11 -19.08
CA ILE A 391 7.94 -0.86 -17.85
C ILE A 391 9.43 -1.21 -17.82
N THR A 392 9.99 -1.64 -18.96
CA THR A 392 11.42 -1.99 -19.05
C THR A 392 12.32 -0.81 -18.70
N GLU A 393 12.06 0.37 -19.27
CA GLU A 393 12.82 1.57 -18.96
C GLU A 393 12.77 1.93 -17.47
N ALA A 394 11.57 1.97 -16.90
CA ALA A 394 11.36 2.28 -15.49
C ALA A 394 12.04 1.25 -14.56
N LYS A 395 11.89 -0.03 -14.88
CA LYS A 395 12.51 -1.14 -14.15
C LYS A 395 14.03 -1.04 -14.14
N ASP A 396 14.64 -0.83 -15.30
CA ASP A 396 16.11 -0.76 -15.42
C ASP A 396 16.68 0.39 -14.59
N LYS A 397 16.00 1.55 -14.56
CA LYS A 397 16.36 2.69 -13.72
C LYS A 397 16.24 2.36 -12.22
N ALA A 398 15.13 1.73 -11.81
CA ALA A 398 14.93 1.34 -10.41
C ALA A 398 16.04 0.38 -9.92
N TYR A 399 16.36 -0.67 -10.68
CA TYR A 399 17.41 -1.62 -10.31
C TYR A 399 18.82 -1.03 -10.39
N LYS A 400 19.07 -0.09 -11.32
CA LYS A 400 20.35 0.63 -11.37
C LYS A 400 20.54 1.48 -10.11
N LEU A 401 19.51 2.19 -9.68
CA LEU A 401 19.53 2.98 -8.46
C LEU A 401 19.69 2.12 -7.22
N LEU A 402 18.89 1.04 -7.11
CA LEU A 402 18.94 0.12 -5.97
C LEU A 402 20.34 -0.40 -5.67
N LYS A 403 21.13 -0.70 -6.71
CA LYS A 403 22.51 -1.19 -6.58
C LYS A 403 23.50 -0.14 -6.08
N LYS A 404 23.16 1.14 -6.13
CA LYS A 404 23.98 2.25 -5.60
C LYS A 404 23.79 2.43 -4.09
N VAL A 405 22.61 2.07 -3.57
CA VAL A 405 22.34 2.12 -2.13
C VAL A 405 22.97 0.89 -1.48
N LYS A 406 23.74 1.10 -0.41
CA LYS A 406 24.43 0.03 0.30
C LYS A 406 23.92 -0.08 1.73
N LEU A 407 23.61 -1.28 2.12
CA LEU A 407 23.20 -1.65 3.48
C LEU A 407 24.02 -2.87 3.91
N GLY A 408 24.65 -2.79 5.08
CA GLY A 408 25.55 -3.85 5.58
C GLY A 408 24.84 -5.03 6.24
N ASN A 409 23.55 -4.94 6.51
CA ASN A 409 22.82 -5.95 7.29
C ASN A 409 21.91 -6.80 6.40
N ASP A 410 22.47 -7.78 5.70
CA ASP A 410 21.75 -8.78 4.90
C ASP A 410 20.63 -8.19 4.03
N PRO A 411 20.91 -7.21 3.15
CA PRO A 411 19.91 -6.60 2.30
C PRO A 411 19.28 -7.64 1.37
N GLN A 412 17.96 -7.59 1.24
CA GLN A 412 17.21 -8.48 0.36
C GLN A 412 16.19 -7.71 -0.48
N TRP A 413 16.03 -8.12 -1.72
CA TRP A 413 15.02 -7.60 -2.65
C TRP A 413 14.69 -8.62 -3.73
N ARG A 414 13.56 -8.46 -4.38
CA ARG A 414 13.22 -9.25 -5.57
C ARG A 414 13.93 -8.69 -6.79
N THR A 415 14.37 -9.57 -7.69
CA THR A 415 15.04 -9.21 -8.94
C THR A 415 14.13 -9.30 -10.17
N ASP A 416 12.87 -9.67 -9.97
CA ASP A 416 11.89 -9.95 -11.03
C ASP A 416 10.68 -8.99 -11.05
N ILE A 417 10.74 -7.89 -10.29
CA ILE A 417 9.65 -6.89 -10.28
C ILE A 417 9.40 -6.39 -11.71
N GLY A 418 8.14 -6.49 -12.14
CA GLY A 418 7.70 -6.09 -13.48
C GLY A 418 7.83 -7.16 -14.56
N ASN A 419 8.60 -8.24 -14.36
CA ASN A 419 8.81 -9.26 -15.42
C ASN A 419 7.50 -9.89 -15.92
N ARG A 420 6.57 -10.19 -14.99
CA ARG A 420 5.28 -10.81 -15.34
C ARG A 420 4.32 -9.86 -16.08
N CYS A 421 4.59 -8.55 -16.04
CA CYS A 421 3.70 -7.54 -16.62
C CYS A 421 3.57 -7.68 -18.15
N GLU A 422 4.59 -8.19 -18.85
CA GLU A 422 4.51 -8.37 -20.32
C GLU A 422 3.35 -9.29 -20.71
N SER A 423 3.26 -10.45 -20.09
CA SER A 423 2.18 -11.40 -20.36
C SER A 423 0.83 -10.90 -19.85
N ALA A 424 0.82 -10.25 -18.67
CA ALA A 424 -0.37 -9.67 -18.06
C ALA A 424 -0.98 -8.57 -18.93
N LEU A 425 -0.17 -7.65 -19.47
CA LEU A 425 -0.64 -6.58 -20.35
C LEU A 425 -1.30 -7.11 -21.62
N LYS A 426 -0.69 -8.11 -22.26
CA LYS A 426 -1.27 -8.73 -23.47
C LYS A 426 -2.69 -9.26 -23.22
N LYS A 427 -2.92 -9.88 -22.05
CA LYS A 427 -4.24 -10.40 -21.65
C LYS A 427 -5.22 -9.27 -21.36
N LEU A 428 -4.81 -8.26 -20.59
CA LEU A 428 -5.64 -7.13 -20.20
C LEU A 428 -6.03 -6.23 -21.39
N GLN A 429 -5.08 -5.93 -22.27
CA GLN A 429 -5.29 -5.08 -23.44
C GLN A 429 -6.27 -5.69 -24.45
N LYS A 430 -6.37 -7.01 -24.50
CA LYS A 430 -7.39 -7.73 -25.30
C LYS A 430 -8.81 -7.28 -24.92
N PHE A 431 -9.04 -6.94 -23.65
CA PHE A 431 -10.34 -6.47 -23.16
C PHE A 431 -10.39 -4.94 -22.97
N GLY A 432 -9.38 -4.21 -23.46
CA GLY A 432 -9.34 -2.76 -23.43
C GLY A 432 -8.93 -2.14 -22.09
N PHE A 433 -8.35 -2.93 -21.15
CA PHE A 433 -7.69 -2.43 -19.96
C PHE A 433 -6.26 -1.98 -20.26
N CYS A 434 -5.66 -1.22 -19.38
CA CYS A 434 -4.27 -0.77 -19.46
C CYS A 434 -3.92 -0.13 -20.83
N LYS A 435 -4.82 0.68 -21.37
CA LYS A 435 -4.56 1.42 -22.61
C LYS A 435 -3.38 2.36 -22.42
N GLY A 436 -2.44 2.37 -23.37
CA GLY A 436 -1.25 3.21 -23.32
C GLY A 436 -0.09 2.64 -22.50
N TRP A 437 -0.27 1.54 -21.77
CA TRP A 437 0.84 0.84 -21.16
C TRP A 437 1.73 0.17 -22.23
N LYS A 438 3.05 0.23 -22.02
CA LYS A 438 4.08 -0.42 -22.85
C LYS A 438 5.05 -1.16 -21.95
N PHE A 439 5.44 -2.37 -22.37
CA PHE A 439 6.48 -3.15 -21.70
C PHE A 439 7.88 -2.74 -22.16
#